data_4bd041da5e1ec5cc2ff2ff00871907e4
#
_entry.id   4bd041da5e1ec5cc2ff2ff00871907e4
#
_cell.length_a   1.000
_cell.length_b   1.000
_cell.length_c   1.000
_cell.angle_alpha   90.00
_cell.angle_beta   90.00
_cell.angle_gamma   90.00
#
_symmetry.space_group_name_H-M   'P 1'
#
loop_
_entity.id
_entity.type
_entity.pdbx_description
1 polymer ?
#
loop_
_entity_poly.entity_id
_entity_poly.type
_entity_poly.pdbx_seq_one_letter_code
_entity_poly.pdbx_strand_id
1 'polypeptide(L)'
;TMPQGFKALVCLFMKNVNKSVLIWYSPEEMFALVADVARYPEFLPWCSHTKVLEQDEHGMTAEVGMAMGALKKSFVTRNVHEGKNKISMRLIKGPFSRLEGHWIFHPVGDGTQRACKVQLQLDYGFDSMALATLIGPIFDRIANSMVDAFIKRAEKVYG
;
A
#
# COMPACT_ATOMS: atom_id res chain seq x y z
N THR A 1 17.55 -8.52 -25.18
CA THR A 1 16.50 -9.48 -24.77
C THR A 1 16.95 -10.33 -23.59
N MET A 2 16.17 -10.33 -22.53
CA MET A 2 16.46 -11.17 -21.37
C MET A 2 16.29 -12.65 -21.71
N PRO A 3 17.18 -13.53 -21.21
CA PRO A 3 17.01 -14.97 -21.35
C PRO A 3 15.70 -15.44 -20.75
N GLN A 4 15.07 -16.45 -21.35
CA GLN A 4 13.79 -16.98 -20.87
C GLN A 4 13.86 -17.48 -19.41
N GLY A 5 14.97 -18.09 -19.01
CA GLY A 5 15.18 -18.55 -17.64
C GLY A 5 15.20 -17.40 -16.63
N PHE A 6 15.70 -16.23 -17.02
CA PHE A 6 15.71 -15.04 -16.18
C PHE A 6 14.29 -14.49 -15.97
N LYS A 7 13.47 -14.48 -17.03
CA LYS A 7 12.05 -14.05 -16.92
C LYS A 7 11.26 -14.98 -15.99
N ALA A 8 11.45 -16.27 -16.09
CA ALA A 8 10.80 -17.24 -15.22
C ALA A 8 11.24 -17.05 -13.75
N LEU A 9 12.52 -16.79 -13.53
CA LEU A 9 13.06 -16.56 -12.18
C LEU A 9 12.49 -15.27 -11.56
N VAL A 10 12.40 -14.20 -12.34
CA VAL A 10 11.80 -12.92 -11.89
C VAL A 10 10.33 -13.13 -11.54
N CYS A 11 9.58 -13.91 -12.33
CA CYS A 11 8.18 -14.21 -12.04
C CYS A 11 7.99 -15.00 -10.74
N LEU A 12 8.94 -15.86 -10.36
CA LEU A 12 8.88 -16.63 -9.12
C LEU A 12 8.95 -15.75 -7.86
N PHE A 13 9.54 -14.55 -7.95
CA PHE A 13 9.66 -13.62 -6.85
C PHE A 13 8.57 -12.54 -6.84
N MET A 14 7.68 -12.57 -7.84
CA MET A 14 6.56 -11.64 -7.90
C MET A 14 5.42 -12.14 -7.02
N LYS A 15 4.88 -11.22 -6.23
CA LYS A 15 3.75 -11.46 -5.34
C LYS A 15 2.60 -10.54 -5.73
N ASN A 16 1.39 -11.03 -5.49
CA ASN A 16 0.16 -10.28 -5.70
C ASN A 16 -0.70 -10.37 -4.44
N VAL A 17 -1.17 -9.23 -3.97
CA VAL A 17 -2.18 -9.14 -2.91
C VAL A 17 -3.42 -8.52 -3.51
N ASN A 18 -4.56 -9.16 -3.29
CA ASN A 18 -5.86 -8.63 -3.69
C ASN A 18 -6.84 -8.93 -2.56
N LYS A 19 -7.11 -7.92 -1.74
CA LYS A 19 -8.02 -8.03 -0.60
C LYS A 19 -9.14 -7.03 -0.70
N SER A 20 -10.33 -7.43 -0.30
CA SER A 20 -11.46 -6.52 -0.20
C SER A 20 -12.30 -6.85 1.03
N VAL A 21 -12.86 -5.81 1.65
CA VAL A 21 -13.72 -5.92 2.83
C VAL A 21 -14.83 -4.88 2.72
N LEU A 22 -16.04 -5.29 3.04
CA LEU A 22 -17.18 -4.38 3.17
C LEU A 22 -17.20 -3.79 4.57
N ILE A 23 -17.30 -2.45 4.68
CA ILE A 23 -17.27 -1.74 5.96
C ILE A 23 -18.32 -0.64 6.00
N TRP A 24 -18.66 -0.20 7.23
CA TRP A 24 -19.70 0.81 7.49
C TRP A 24 -19.12 2.21 7.65
N TYR A 25 -18.16 2.56 6.78
CA TYR A 25 -17.60 3.91 6.61
C TYR A 25 -17.70 4.28 5.13
N SER A 26 -17.86 5.57 4.84
CA SER A 26 -18.02 6.03 3.45
C SER A 26 -16.72 5.88 2.65
N PRO A 27 -16.81 5.85 1.30
CA PRO A 27 -15.62 5.89 0.46
C PRO A 27 -14.73 7.09 0.76
N GLU A 28 -15.32 8.26 1.01
CA GLU A 28 -14.59 9.50 1.32
C GLU A 28 -13.83 9.39 2.65
N GLU A 29 -14.46 8.78 3.65
CA GLU A 29 -13.83 8.57 4.96
C GLU A 29 -12.60 7.67 4.85
N MET A 30 -12.73 6.57 4.13
CA MET A 30 -11.62 5.63 3.95
C MET A 30 -10.53 6.19 3.04
N PHE A 31 -10.90 6.88 1.97
CA PHE A 31 -9.97 7.58 1.10
C PHE A 31 -9.10 8.56 1.90
N ALA A 32 -9.72 9.35 2.76
CA ALA A 32 -9.01 10.34 3.57
C ALA A 32 -7.95 9.70 4.48
N LEU A 33 -8.25 8.56 5.07
CA LEU A 33 -7.30 7.84 5.92
C LEU A 33 -6.10 7.31 5.13
N VAL A 34 -6.34 6.74 3.96
CA VAL A 34 -5.27 6.17 3.13
C VAL A 34 -4.44 7.28 2.47
N ALA A 35 -5.05 8.40 2.11
CA ALA A 35 -4.36 9.54 1.53
C ALA A 35 -3.45 10.27 2.54
N ASP A 36 -3.74 10.17 3.83
CA ASP A 36 -3.00 10.88 4.89
C ASP A 36 -1.75 10.11 5.33
N VAL A 37 -0.78 10.04 4.43
CA VAL A 37 0.47 9.29 4.62
C VAL A 37 1.26 9.78 5.85
N ALA A 38 1.18 11.06 6.17
CA ALA A 38 1.89 11.64 7.31
C ALA A 38 1.49 11.00 8.65
N ARG A 39 0.32 10.41 8.73
CA ARG A 39 -0.20 9.78 9.94
C ARG A 39 0.08 8.28 10.06
N TYR A 40 0.65 7.66 9.04
CA TYR A 40 0.91 6.21 9.04
C TYR A 40 1.71 5.73 10.25
N PRO A 41 2.75 6.43 10.72
CA PRO A 41 3.48 5.96 11.91
C PRO A 41 2.63 5.87 13.19
N GLU A 42 1.50 6.57 13.24
CA GLU A 42 0.63 6.57 14.43
C GLU A 42 -0.11 5.24 14.62
N PHE A 43 -0.31 4.46 13.55
CA PHE A 43 -1.13 3.25 13.64
C PHE A 43 -0.62 2.04 12.86
N LEU A 44 0.43 2.18 12.06
CA LEU A 44 1.08 1.07 11.39
C LEU A 44 2.34 0.70 12.16
N PRO A 45 2.33 -0.44 12.91
CA PRO A 45 3.44 -0.77 13.82
C PRO A 45 4.79 -0.94 13.12
N TRP A 46 4.76 -1.34 11.84
CA TRP A 46 5.97 -1.53 11.05
C TRP A 46 6.48 -0.24 10.41
N CYS A 47 5.68 0.82 10.43
CA CYS A 47 6.05 2.11 9.82
C CYS A 47 6.80 2.97 10.82
N SER A 48 8.10 3.13 10.61
CA SER A 48 8.95 3.91 11.51
C SER A 48 8.84 5.41 11.30
N HIS A 49 8.66 5.82 10.06
CA HIS A 49 8.51 7.23 9.68
C HIS A 49 7.90 7.35 8.29
N THR A 50 7.38 8.51 8.00
CA THR A 50 7.00 8.92 6.64
C THR A 50 7.48 10.33 6.39
N LYS A 51 7.73 10.65 5.10
CA LYS A 51 8.11 11.99 4.69
C LYS A 51 7.47 12.29 3.33
N VAL A 52 6.67 13.33 3.27
CA VAL A 52 6.10 13.82 2.00
C VAL A 52 7.18 14.64 1.31
N LEU A 53 7.67 14.15 0.18
CA LEU A 53 8.75 14.79 -0.59
C LEU A 53 8.22 15.82 -1.56
N GLU A 54 7.07 15.53 -2.20
CA GLU A 54 6.37 16.41 -3.10
C GLU A 54 4.87 16.23 -2.92
N GLN A 55 4.12 17.28 -3.11
CA GLN A 55 2.66 17.22 -3.09
C GLN A 55 2.10 18.20 -4.09
N ASP A 56 1.14 17.76 -4.89
CA ASP A 56 0.45 18.57 -5.88
C ASP A 56 -1.04 18.23 -5.89
N GLU A 57 -1.79 18.81 -6.82
CA GLU A 57 -3.23 18.58 -6.94
C GLU A 57 -3.62 17.14 -7.33
N HIS A 58 -2.67 16.38 -7.88
CA HIS A 58 -2.91 15.01 -8.34
C HIS A 58 -2.51 13.95 -7.31
N GLY A 59 -1.71 14.30 -6.31
CA GLY A 59 -1.25 13.34 -5.32
C GLY A 59 0.06 13.76 -4.66
N MET A 60 0.86 12.76 -4.28
CA MET A 60 2.12 13.02 -3.58
C MET A 60 3.18 11.99 -3.90
N THR A 61 4.44 12.38 -3.71
CA THR A 61 5.59 11.49 -3.64
C THR A 61 6.02 11.43 -2.18
N ALA A 62 6.07 10.24 -1.61
CA ALA A 62 6.33 10.08 -0.19
C ALA A 62 7.32 8.96 0.08
N GLU A 63 8.16 9.17 1.08
CA GLU A 63 9.02 8.13 1.64
C GLU A 63 8.32 7.45 2.81
N VAL A 64 8.44 6.13 2.85
CA VAL A 64 7.89 5.30 3.94
C VAL A 64 9.02 4.45 4.51
N GLY A 65 9.25 4.54 5.80
CA GLY A 65 10.23 3.72 6.50
C GLY A 65 9.60 2.45 7.06
N MET A 66 10.27 1.32 6.83
CA MET A 66 9.90 0.03 7.41
C MET A 66 10.88 -0.33 8.51
N ALA A 67 10.36 -0.69 9.67
CA ALA A 67 11.16 -1.21 10.79
C ALA A 67 10.43 -2.39 11.41
N MET A 68 11.02 -3.57 11.34
CA MET A 68 10.46 -4.78 11.94
C MET A 68 11.62 -5.72 12.27
N GLY A 69 11.84 -5.98 13.55
CA GLY A 69 13.01 -6.73 14.01
C GLY A 69 14.30 -6.04 13.59
N ALA A 70 15.20 -6.78 12.95
CA ALA A 70 16.46 -6.25 12.44
C ALA A 70 16.31 -5.50 11.10
N LEU A 71 15.14 -5.58 10.46
CA LEU A 71 14.89 -4.92 9.19
C LEU A 71 14.66 -3.42 9.40
N LYS A 72 15.47 -2.60 8.71
CA LYS A 72 15.28 -1.15 8.63
C LYS A 72 15.56 -0.74 7.19
N LYS A 73 14.50 -0.49 6.44
CA LYS A 73 14.56 -0.08 5.03
C LYS A 73 13.51 0.99 4.77
N SER A 74 13.75 1.81 3.77
CA SER A 74 12.74 2.77 3.31
C SER A 74 12.52 2.63 1.81
N PHE A 75 11.39 3.12 1.37
CA PHE A 75 11.04 3.17 -0.04
C PHE A 75 10.25 4.44 -0.34
N VAL A 76 10.26 4.86 -1.57
CA VAL A 76 9.56 6.05 -2.04
C VAL A 76 8.57 5.64 -3.12
N THR A 77 7.32 6.09 -2.98
CA THR A 77 6.28 5.85 -3.97
C THR A 77 5.67 7.16 -4.44
N ARG A 78 5.19 7.15 -5.68
CA ARG A 78 4.30 8.18 -6.20
C ARG A 78 2.87 7.67 -6.05
N ASN A 79 2.07 8.39 -5.28
CA ASN A 79 0.67 8.10 -5.02
C ASN A 79 -0.19 9.12 -5.76
N VAL A 80 -1.07 8.64 -6.64
CA VAL A 80 -1.92 9.50 -7.47
C VAL A 80 -3.38 9.26 -7.12
N HIS A 81 -4.10 10.34 -6.87
CA HIS A 81 -5.54 10.31 -6.64
C HIS A 81 -6.26 10.27 -7.98
N GLU A 82 -6.98 9.19 -8.23
CA GLU A 82 -7.77 9.03 -9.46
C GLU A 82 -9.25 9.16 -9.09
N GLY A 83 -9.84 10.33 -9.36
CA GLY A 83 -11.15 10.65 -8.87
C GLY A 83 -11.16 10.82 -7.35
N LYS A 84 -12.27 10.45 -6.71
CA LYS A 84 -12.46 10.58 -5.25
C LYS A 84 -12.43 9.25 -4.53
N ASN A 85 -12.24 8.15 -5.23
CA ASN A 85 -12.39 6.81 -4.69
C ASN A 85 -11.28 5.84 -5.07
N LYS A 86 -10.18 6.33 -5.64
CA LYS A 86 -9.05 5.48 -6.01
C LYS A 86 -7.73 6.19 -5.78
N ILE A 87 -6.75 5.46 -5.24
CA ILE A 87 -5.38 5.93 -5.08
C ILE A 87 -4.47 4.88 -5.72
N SER A 88 -3.75 5.26 -6.76
CA SER A 88 -2.74 4.42 -7.41
C SER A 88 -1.38 4.73 -6.82
N MET A 89 -0.53 3.72 -6.69
CA MET A 89 0.83 3.89 -6.20
C MET A 89 1.81 3.12 -7.07
N ARG A 90 3.00 3.70 -7.24
CA ARG A 90 4.11 3.07 -7.95
C ARG A 90 5.42 3.42 -7.30
N LEU A 91 6.36 2.50 -7.38
CA LEU A 91 7.69 2.67 -6.83
C LEU A 91 8.48 3.73 -7.58
N ILE A 92 9.11 4.64 -6.83
CA ILE A 92 10.12 5.56 -7.34
C ILE A 92 11.51 5.05 -6.94
N LYS A 93 11.67 4.58 -5.69
CA LYS A 93 12.96 4.14 -5.16
C LYS A 93 12.73 3.16 -4.00
N GLY A 94 13.51 2.10 -3.94
CA GLY A 94 13.45 1.16 -2.83
C GLY A 94 13.99 -0.22 -3.19
N PRO A 95 13.97 -1.17 -2.24
CA PRO A 95 14.57 -2.51 -2.39
C PRO A 95 13.69 -3.48 -3.17
N PHE A 96 12.90 -2.99 -4.11
CA PHE A 96 11.96 -3.77 -4.91
C PHE A 96 12.33 -3.69 -6.38
N SER A 97 12.13 -4.78 -7.12
CA SER A 97 12.13 -4.77 -8.57
C SER A 97 10.83 -4.15 -9.10
N ARG A 98 9.75 -4.31 -8.32
CA ARG A 98 8.44 -3.76 -8.63
C ARG A 98 7.68 -3.55 -7.32
N LEU A 99 6.97 -2.44 -7.25
CA LEU A 99 5.99 -2.18 -6.21
C LEU A 99 4.97 -1.22 -6.80
N GLU A 100 3.80 -1.75 -7.13
CA GLU A 100 2.72 -0.93 -7.68
C GLU A 100 1.37 -1.54 -7.35
N GLY A 101 0.36 -0.71 -7.29
CA GLY A 101 -0.98 -1.15 -7.01
C GLY A 101 -1.93 0.01 -6.81
N HIS A 102 -3.06 -0.29 -6.22
CA HIS A 102 -4.05 0.73 -5.95
C HIS A 102 -5.01 0.32 -4.84
N TRP A 103 -5.51 1.34 -4.19
CA TRP A 103 -6.67 1.26 -3.31
C TRP A 103 -7.90 1.71 -4.07
N ILE A 104 -8.99 0.99 -3.94
CA ILE A 104 -10.29 1.39 -4.48
C ILE A 104 -11.31 1.36 -3.35
N PHE A 105 -12.10 2.42 -3.26
CA PHE A 105 -13.16 2.56 -2.26
C PHE A 105 -14.49 2.58 -3.00
N HIS A 106 -15.09 1.39 -3.19
CA HIS A 106 -16.31 1.22 -3.97
C HIS A 106 -17.54 1.64 -3.15
N PRO A 107 -18.35 2.59 -3.65
CA PRO A 107 -19.62 2.89 -2.99
C PRO A 107 -20.54 1.67 -2.97
N VAL A 108 -21.41 1.58 -1.98
CA VAL A 108 -22.38 0.50 -1.85
C VAL A 108 -23.74 1.00 -2.34
N GLY A 109 -24.41 0.16 -3.14
CA GLY A 109 -25.74 0.48 -3.67
C GLY A 109 -25.71 1.72 -4.55
N ASP A 110 -26.56 2.69 -4.24
CA ASP A 110 -26.68 3.97 -4.97
C ASP A 110 -25.67 5.03 -4.49
N GLY A 111 -24.80 4.67 -3.55
CA GLY A 111 -23.78 5.58 -3.02
C GLY A 111 -24.26 6.52 -1.93
N THR A 112 -25.52 6.41 -1.48
CA THR A 112 -26.06 7.26 -0.42
C THR A 112 -25.77 6.73 0.99
N GLN A 113 -25.38 5.46 1.09
CA GLN A 113 -25.12 4.82 2.37
C GLN A 113 -23.71 5.10 2.87
N ARG A 114 -23.56 5.23 4.20
CA ARG A 114 -22.25 5.31 4.84
C ARG A 114 -21.64 3.90 4.89
N ALA A 115 -21.20 3.42 3.74
CA ALA A 115 -20.58 2.11 3.58
C ALA A 115 -19.73 2.10 2.32
N CYS A 116 -18.69 1.28 2.31
CA CYS A 116 -17.93 1.04 1.11
C CYS A 116 -17.28 -0.34 1.13
N LYS A 117 -16.92 -0.81 -0.06
CA LYS A 117 -16.04 -1.97 -0.20
C LYS A 117 -14.63 -1.44 -0.42
N VAL A 118 -13.77 -1.61 0.56
CA VAL A 118 -12.35 -1.28 0.47
C VAL A 118 -11.63 -2.41 -0.25
N GLN A 119 -10.89 -2.08 -1.30
CA GLN A 119 -10.11 -3.06 -2.03
C GLN A 119 -8.66 -2.58 -2.16
N LEU A 120 -7.71 -3.46 -1.86
CA LEU A 120 -6.29 -3.25 -2.10
C LEU A 120 -5.80 -4.29 -3.08
N GLN A 121 -5.23 -3.82 -4.19
CA GLN A 121 -4.49 -4.64 -5.14
C GLN A 121 -3.05 -4.17 -5.13
N LEU A 122 -2.10 -5.08 -4.94
CA LEU A 122 -0.69 -4.76 -4.84
C LEU A 122 0.14 -5.84 -5.50
N ASP A 123 1.02 -5.42 -6.42
CA ASP A 123 2.01 -6.26 -7.05
C ASP A 123 3.40 -5.82 -6.58
N TYR A 124 4.21 -6.76 -6.12
CA TYR A 124 5.56 -6.46 -5.68
C TYR A 124 6.52 -7.62 -5.93
N GLY A 125 7.78 -7.28 -6.03
CA GLY A 125 8.87 -8.22 -6.15
C GLY A 125 10.15 -7.57 -5.66
N PHE A 126 11.24 -8.35 -5.58
CA PHE A 126 12.51 -7.89 -5.03
C PHE A 126 13.61 -7.99 -6.08
N ASP A 127 14.62 -7.12 -5.95
CA ASP A 127 15.72 -7.01 -6.91
C ASP A 127 16.64 -8.23 -6.93
N SER A 128 16.66 -9.02 -5.86
CA SER A 128 17.52 -10.19 -5.77
C SER A 128 16.88 -11.28 -4.92
N MET A 129 17.39 -12.51 -5.07
CA MET A 129 16.97 -13.63 -4.23
C MET A 129 17.30 -13.38 -2.76
N ALA A 130 18.43 -12.74 -2.47
CA ALA A 130 18.83 -12.42 -1.11
C ALA A 130 17.82 -11.47 -0.46
N LEU A 131 17.40 -10.43 -1.17
CA LEU A 131 16.37 -9.48 -0.69
C LEU A 131 15.01 -10.17 -0.54
N ALA A 132 14.61 -11.01 -1.50
CA ALA A 132 13.37 -11.75 -1.43
C ALA A 132 13.33 -12.68 -0.19
N THR A 133 14.43 -13.31 0.13
CA THR A 133 14.53 -14.19 1.29
C THR A 133 14.50 -13.42 2.60
N LEU A 134 15.20 -12.28 2.65
CA LEU A 134 15.33 -11.47 3.87
C LEU A 134 14.07 -10.64 4.15
N ILE A 135 13.58 -9.93 3.14
CA ILE A 135 12.48 -8.96 3.29
C ILE A 135 11.13 -9.59 2.96
N GLY A 136 11.10 -10.55 2.05
CA GLY A 136 9.86 -11.11 1.51
C GLY A 136 8.85 -11.55 2.56
N PRO A 137 9.20 -12.41 3.52
CA PRO A 137 8.23 -12.84 4.54
C PRO A 137 7.70 -11.70 5.40
N ILE A 138 8.54 -10.71 5.69
CA ILE A 138 8.16 -9.53 6.47
C ILE A 138 7.20 -8.66 5.66
N PHE A 139 7.55 -8.38 4.41
CA PHE A 139 6.72 -7.55 3.53
C PHE A 139 5.39 -8.24 3.18
N ASP A 140 5.37 -9.56 3.01
CA ASP A 140 4.13 -10.33 2.82
C ASP A 140 3.16 -10.10 4.00
N ARG A 141 3.70 -10.12 5.21
CA ARG A 141 2.93 -9.88 6.43
C ARG A 141 2.40 -8.45 6.48
N ILE A 142 3.24 -7.48 6.14
CA ILE A 142 2.85 -6.06 6.05
C ILE A 142 1.71 -5.90 5.04
N ALA A 143 1.90 -6.36 3.82
CA ALA A 143 0.94 -6.21 2.73
C ALA A 143 -0.41 -6.85 3.07
N ASN A 144 -0.40 -8.04 3.67
CA ASN A 144 -1.61 -8.75 4.03
C ASN A 144 -2.35 -8.14 5.23
N SER A 145 -1.69 -7.32 6.04
CA SER A 145 -2.29 -6.68 7.21
C SER A 145 -2.81 -5.26 6.94
N MET A 146 -2.54 -4.70 5.76
CA MET A 146 -2.82 -3.28 5.48
C MET A 146 -4.31 -2.94 5.57
N VAL A 147 -5.17 -3.72 4.93
CA VAL A 147 -6.62 -3.46 4.93
C VAL A 147 -7.16 -3.44 6.36
N ASP A 148 -6.81 -4.44 7.16
CA ASP A 148 -7.26 -4.55 8.54
C ASP A 148 -6.77 -3.38 9.40
N ALA A 149 -5.54 -2.93 9.18
CA ALA A 149 -4.96 -1.81 9.92
C ALA A 149 -5.73 -0.51 9.65
N PHE A 150 -6.09 -0.26 8.40
CA PHE A 150 -6.87 0.93 8.05
C PHE A 150 -8.31 0.86 8.56
N ILE A 151 -8.91 -0.32 8.61
CA ILE A 151 -10.23 -0.51 9.20
C ILE A 151 -10.21 -0.20 10.70
N LYS A 152 -9.22 -0.72 11.42
CA LYS A 152 -9.05 -0.42 12.85
C LYS A 152 -8.81 1.06 13.10
N ARG A 153 -8.05 1.73 12.21
CA ARG A 153 -7.84 3.17 12.30
C ARG A 153 -9.16 3.92 12.10
N ALA A 154 -9.97 3.50 11.15
CA ALA A 154 -11.30 4.09 10.91
C ALA A 154 -12.20 3.98 12.14
N GLU A 155 -12.22 2.82 12.78
CA GLU A 155 -12.97 2.61 14.03
C GLU A 155 -12.52 3.58 15.12
N LYS A 156 -11.23 3.82 15.23
CA LYS A 156 -10.67 4.74 16.23
C LYS A 156 -10.98 6.20 15.92
N VAL A 157 -10.91 6.60 14.65
CA VAL A 157 -11.04 8.01 14.23
C VAL A 157 -12.51 8.39 14.08
N TYR A 158 -13.31 7.53 13.52
CA TYR A 158 -14.71 7.83 13.19
C TYR A 158 -15.74 7.22 14.16
N GLY A 159 -15.32 6.29 14.96
CA GLY A 159 -16.22 5.61 15.90
C GLY A 159 -17.02 4.51 15.23
#